data_209ca94c705583bb7b00425420f20062
#
_entry.id   209ca94c705583bb7b00425420f20062
#
_cell.length_a   1.000
_cell.length_b   1.000
_cell.length_c   1.000
_cell.angle_alpha   90.00
_cell.angle_beta   90.00
_cell.angle_gamma   90.00
#
_symmetry.space_group_name_H-M   'P 1'
#
loop_
_entity.id
_entity.type
_entity.pdbx_description
1 polymer ?
#
loop_
_entity_poly.entity_id
_entity_poly.type
_entity_poly.pdbx_seq_one_letter_code
_entity_poly.pdbx_strand_id
1 'polypeptide(L)'
;MTEGYIVKRFGQPVKRYVQILELKDDPESLASYRKAHSREDFWPEIKQGIQEVGILEMELYIIGTREVMIVETPLDFDWDKAMARLAQLPRQQEWENFVGRFQKCKEGDTSDEKWQMMERFFYLCED
;
A
#
# COMPACT_ATOMS: atom_id res chain seq x y z
N MET A 1 -14.82 15.38 17.11
CA MET A 1 -15.26 15.69 15.73
C MET A 1 -14.34 15.02 14.73
N THR A 2 -14.89 14.51 13.65
CA THR A 2 -14.13 13.76 12.66
C THR A 2 -14.12 14.48 11.33
N GLU A 3 -12.95 14.71 10.79
CA GLU A 3 -12.79 15.26 9.45
C GLU A 3 -12.24 14.17 8.54
N GLY A 4 -12.78 14.11 7.32
CA GLY A 4 -12.24 13.22 6.32
C GLY A 4 -10.91 13.73 5.77
N TYR A 5 -10.35 12.97 4.85
CA TYR A 5 -9.08 13.31 4.21
C TYR A 5 -9.34 13.81 2.80
N ILE A 6 -8.61 14.83 2.39
CA ILE A 6 -8.68 15.36 1.04
C ILE A 6 -8.02 14.33 0.12
N VAL A 7 -8.73 13.97 -0.95
CA VAL A 7 -8.18 13.05 -1.95
C VAL A 7 -7.88 13.79 -3.24
N LYS A 8 -6.82 13.38 -3.89
CA LYS A 8 -6.39 13.94 -5.17
C LYS A 8 -7.27 13.37 -6.28
N ARG A 9 -7.67 14.23 -7.22
CA ARG A 9 -8.36 13.81 -8.42
C ARG A 9 -7.39 13.89 -9.59
N PHE A 10 -7.51 12.95 -10.53
CA PHE A 10 -6.53 12.80 -11.61
C PHE A 10 -7.05 13.25 -12.98
N GLY A 11 -8.28 13.76 -13.05
CA GLY A 11 -8.85 14.23 -14.31
C GLY A 11 -9.14 13.13 -15.31
N GLN A 12 -9.14 11.88 -14.88
CA GLN A 12 -9.42 10.71 -15.68
C GLN A 12 -10.03 9.64 -14.80
N PRO A 13 -10.77 8.68 -15.38
CA PRO A 13 -11.26 7.55 -14.59
C PRO A 13 -10.10 6.72 -14.05
N VAL A 14 -10.25 6.20 -12.84
CA VAL A 14 -9.23 5.37 -12.21
C VAL A 14 -9.87 4.12 -11.64
N LYS A 15 -9.06 3.07 -11.48
CA LYS A 15 -9.44 1.87 -10.74
C LYS A 15 -8.90 1.98 -9.32
N ARG A 16 -9.62 1.40 -8.38
CA ARG A 16 -9.19 1.35 -6.97
C ARG A 16 -9.06 -0.09 -6.52
N TYR A 17 -7.95 -0.37 -5.85
CA TYR A 17 -7.70 -1.66 -5.20
C TYR A 17 -7.61 -1.40 -3.71
N VAL A 18 -8.23 -2.26 -2.91
CA VAL A 18 -8.20 -2.13 -1.45
C VAL A 18 -7.69 -3.44 -0.87
N GLN A 19 -6.69 -3.33 0.01
CA GLN A 19 -6.03 -4.49 0.59
C GLN A 19 -5.91 -4.34 2.09
N ILE A 20 -5.83 -5.44 2.80
CA ILE A 20 -5.70 -5.45 4.26
C ILE A 20 -4.48 -6.27 4.69
N LEU A 21 -3.86 -5.85 5.79
CA LEU A 21 -2.72 -6.54 6.38
C LEU A 21 -2.75 -6.38 7.90
N GLU A 22 -2.45 -7.44 8.62
CA GLU A 22 -2.30 -7.40 10.06
C GLU A 22 -0.86 -7.06 10.44
N LEU A 23 -0.69 -6.20 11.44
CA LEU A 23 0.60 -5.84 11.99
C LEU A 23 0.83 -6.61 13.29
N LYS A 24 2.08 -6.73 13.71
CA LYS A 24 2.42 -7.34 14.98
C LYS A 24 1.91 -6.46 16.12
N ASP A 25 1.33 -7.09 17.15
CA ASP A 25 0.75 -6.39 18.29
C ASP A 25 1.85 -6.05 19.31
N ASP A 26 2.65 -5.04 18.96
CA ASP A 26 3.75 -4.57 19.77
C ASP A 26 3.86 -3.06 19.60
N PRO A 27 3.70 -2.28 20.69
CA PRO A 27 3.69 -0.81 20.59
C PRO A 27 4.94 -0.22 19.94
N GLU A 28 6.12 -0.78 20.21
CA GLU A 28 7.36 -0.28 19.62
C GLU A 28 7.41 -0.57 18.12
N SER A 29 6.99 -1.77 17.72
CA SER A 29 6.92 -2.14 16.31
C SER A 29 5.92 -1.27 15.55
N LEU A 30 4.75 -1.02 16.14
CA LEU A 30 3.73 -0.17 15.52
C LEU A 30 4.24 1.26 15.34
N ALA A 31 4.93 1.80 16.34
CA ALA A 31 5.50 3.14 16.26
C ALA A 31 6.60 3.23 15.19
N SER A 32 7.47 2.23 15.13
CA SER A 32 8.55 2.16 14.14
C SER A 32 8.00 2.03 12.71
N TYR A 33 6.96 1.22 12.54
CA TYR A 33 6.31 1.04 11.26
C TYR A 33 5.71 2.35 10.75
N ARG A 34 5.01 3.08 11.63
CA ARG A 34 4.43 4.37 11.25
C ARG A 34 5.52 5.38 10.92
N LYS A 35 6.60 5.39 11.68
CA LYS A 35 7.73 6.29 11.44
C LYS A 35 8.39 6.02 10.09
N ALA A 36 8.53 4.75 9.70
CA ALA A 36 9.11 4.37 8.42
C ALA A 36 8.33 4.95 7.23
N HIS A 37 7.07 5.28 7.43
CA HIS A 37 6.20 5.86 6.39
C HIS A 37 6.08 7.39 6.53
N SER A 38 6.82 8.02 7.44
CA SER A 38 6.83 9.47 7.54
C SER A 38 7.52 10.08 6.32
N ARG A 39 7.23 11.35 6.05
CA ARG A 39 7.86 12.04 4.91
C ARG A 39 9.38 12.02 4.98
N GLU A 40 9.92 12.12 6.19
CA GLU A 40 11.36 12.18 6.41
C GLU A 40 12.04 10.84 6.22
N ASP A 41 11.37 9.76 6.60
CA ASP A 41 11.98 8.43 6.67
C ASP A 41 11.64 7.51 5.50
N PHE A 42 10.55 7.80 4.76
CA PHE A 42 10.13 6.92 3.66
C PHE A 42 11.19 6.92 2.55
N TRP A 43 11.54 5.73 2.08
CA TRP A 43 12.63 5.58 1.11
C TRP A 43 12.24 6.14 -0.26
N PRO A 44 13.00 7.10 -0.81
CA PRO A 44 12.68 7.69 -2.11
C PRO A 44 12.62 6.67 -3.25
N GLU A 45 13.48 5.65 -3.22
CA GLU A 45 13.50 4.59 -4.24
C GLU A 45 12.20 3.81 -4.27
N ILE A 46 11.56 3.62 -3.11
CA ILE A 46 10.31 2.89 -3.02
C ILE A 46 9.18 3.72 -3.61
N LYS A 47 9.12 5.00 -3.28
CA LYS A 47 8.16 5.92 -3.88
C LYS A 47 8.30 5.93 -5.39
N GLN A 48 9.53 6.05 -5.88
CA GLN A 48 9.83 6.08 -7.31
C GLN A 48 9.38 4.78 -7.99
N GLY A 49 9.66 3.63 -7.38
CA GLY A 49 9.28 2.33 -7.93
C GLY A 49 7.78 2.16 -8.04
N ILE A 50 7.04 2.56 -7.00
CA ILE A 50 5.58 2.51 -6.98
C ILE A 50 5.01 3.35 -8.14
N GLN A 51 5.53 4.56 -8.32
CA GLN A 51 5.08 5.43 -9.40
C GLN A 51 5.48 4.88 -10.77
N GLU A 52 6.65 4.28 -10.87
CA GLU A 52 7.16 3.74 -12.13
C GLU A 52 6.31 2.60 -12.68
N VAL A 53 5.73 1.76 -11.82
CA VAL A 53 4.85 0.68 -12.29
C VAL A 53 3.44 1.16 -12.64
N GLY A 54 3.15 2.45 -12.45
CA GLY A 54 1.91 3.06 -12.91
C GLY A 54 0.89 3.33 -11.82
N ILE A 55 1.25 3.18 -10.56
CA ILE A 55 0.34 3.51 -9.46
C ILE A 55 0.26 5.04 -9.32
N LEU A 56 -0.97 5.56 -9.36
CA LEU A 56 -1.20 7.00 -9.31
C LEU A 56 -1.24 7.52 -7.87
N GLU A 57 -1.84 6.73 -6.96
CA GLU A 57 -1.93 7.11 -5.55
C GLU A 57 -1.93 5.87 -4.69
N MET A 58 -1.37 5.99 -3.51
CA MET A 58 -1.39 4.94 -2.50
C MET A 58 -1.61 5.59 -1.14
N GLU A 59 -2.57 5.08 -0.40
CA GLU A 59 -2.87 5.54 0.95
C GLU A 59 -2.87 4.36 1.90
N LEU A 60 -2.39 4.59 3.12
CA LEU A 60 -2.44 3.59 4.18
C LEU A 60 -3.27 4.14 5.33
N TYR A 61 -4.21 3.34 5.79
CA TYR A 61 -5.05 3.63 6.95
C TYR A 61 -4.82 2.57 8.00
N ILE A 62 -4.90 2.93 9.27
CA ILE A 62 -4.62 2.01 10.36
C ILE A 62 -5.61 2.19 11.50
N ILE A 63 -6.02 1.07 12.09
CA ILE A 63 -6.73 1.05 13.36
C ILE A 63 -6.19 -0.13 14.17
N GLY A 64 -5.62 0.15 15.36
CA GLY A 64 -4.99 -0.91 16.16
C GLY A 64 -3.86 -1.59 15.41
N THR A 65 -4.00 -2.89 15.18
CA THR A 65 -3.01 -3.68 14.44
C THR A 65 -3.43 -3.96 13.00
N ARG A 66 -4.56 -3.41 12.56
CA ARG A 66 -5.04 -3.61 11.19
C ARG A 66 -4.75 -2.41 10.35
N GLU A 67 -4.22 -2.64 9.16
CA GLU A 67 -4.03 -1.56 8.22
C GLU A 67 -4.66 -1.91 6.87
N VAL A 68 -5.11 -0.87 6.19
CA VAL A 68 -5.75 -0.97 4.89
C VAL A 68 -4.95 -0.11 3.93
N MET A 69 -4.65 -0.67 2.75
CA MET A 69 -3.99 0.06 1.68
C MET A 69 -5.00 0.33 0.58
N ILE A 70 -5.09 1.58 0.15
CA ILE A 70 -5.91 1.97 -0.99
C ILE A 70 -4.97 2.39 -2.11
N VAL A 71 -5.10 1.73 -3.27
CA VAL A 71 -4.25 2.00 -4.44
C VAL A 71 -5.16 2.44 -5.58
N GLU A 72 -4.77 3.52 -6.26
CA GLU A 72 -5.50 3.99 -7.43
C GLU A 72 -4.60 3.96 -8.66
N THR A 73 -5.14 3.48 -9.78
CA THR A 73 -4.40 3.23 -11.01
C THR A 73 -5.21 3.65 -12.23
N PRO A 74 -4.55 3.80 -13.40
CA PRO A 74 -5.30 3.94 -14.66
C PRO A 74 -6.17 2.72 -14.92
N LEU A 75 -7.16 2.86 -15.80
CA LEU A 75 -8.10 1.77 -16.12
C LEU A 75 -7.42 0.57 -16.77
N ASP A 76 -6.35 0.79 -17.52
CA ASP A 76 -5.63 -0.27 -18.22
C ASP A 76 -4.52 -0.91 -17.39
N PHE A 77 -4.45 -0.59 -16.11
CA PHE A 77 -3.44 -1.14 -15.20
C PHE A 77 -3.62 -2.66 -15.05
N ASP A 78 -2.53 -3.40 -15.23
CA ASP A 78 -2.49 -4.86 -15.03
C ASP A 78 -1.80 -5.12 -13.68
N TRP A 79 -2.59 -5.47 -12.68
CA TRP A 79 -2.11 -5.63 -11.30
C TRP A 79 -0.99 -6.67 -11.19
N ASP A 80 -1.22 -7.88 -11.72
CA ASP A 80 -0.25 -8.96 -11.57
C ASP A 80 1.09 -8.63 -12.22
N LYS A 81 1.03 -8.04 -13.40
CA LYS A 81 2.22 -7.64 -14.14
C LYS A 81 2.97 -6.53 -13.42
N ALA A 82 2.24 -5.53 -12.92
CA ALA A 82 2.84 -4.40 -12.20
C ALA A 82 3.49 -4.85 -10.90
N MET A 83 2.83 -5.73 -10.15
CA MET A 83 3.39 -6.21 -8.88
C MET A 83 4.62 -7.08 -9.11
N ALA A 84 4.63 -7.91 -10.15
CA ALA A 84 5.81 -8.70 -10.50
C ALA A 84 6.99 -7.80 -10.86
N ARG A 85 6.73 -6.72 -11.59
CA ARG A 85 7.77 -5.75 -11.94
C ARG A 85 8.26 -4.98 -10.71
N LEU A 86 7.33 -4.52 -9.87
CA LEU A 86 7.67 -3.78 -8.65
C LEU A 86 8.64 -4.57 -7.77
N ALA A 87 8.39 -5.85 -7.61
CA ALA A 87 9.23 -6.72 -6.77
C ALA A 87 10.69 -6.77 -7.23
N GLN A 88 10.97 -6.43 -8.49
CA GLN A 88 12.31 -6.46 -9.08
C GLN A 88 12.98 -5.07 -9.11
N LEU A 89 12.27 -4.02 -8.73
CA LEU A 89 12.81 -2.68 -8.79
C LEU A 89 13.81 -2.41 -7.65
N PRO A 90 14.70 -1.42 -7.81
CA PRO A 90 15.76 -1.17 -6.84
C PRO A 90 15.24 -0.98 -5.42
N ARG A 91 15.82 -1.70 -4.48
CA ARG A 91 15.57 -1.67 -3.05
C ARG A 91 14.19 -2.13 -2.61
N GLN A 92 13.33 -2.59 -3.55
CA GLN A 92 11.98 -3.01 -3.17
C GLN A 92 12.02 -4.21 -2.23
N GLN A 93 12.81 -5.23 -2.53
CA GLN A 93 12.91 -6.40 -1.66
C GLN A 93 13.51 -6.02 -0.30
N GLU A 94 14.47 -5.12 -0.30
CA GLU A 94 15.07 -4.62 0.94
C GLU A 94 14.01 -3.92 1.80
N TRP A 95 13.16 -3.10 1.20
CA TRP A 95 12.05 -2.44 1.87
C TRP A 95 11.06 -3.46 2.44
N GLU A 96 10.68 -4.46 1.61
CA GLU A 96 9.73 -5.48 2.05
C GLU A 96 10.27 -6.27 3.24
N ASN A 97 11.56 -6.57 3.24
CA ASN A 97 12.22 -7.25 4.36
C ASN A 97 12.25 -6.37 5.61
N PHE A 98 12.50 -5.09 5.43
CA PHE A 98 12.54 -4.14 6.53
C PHE A 98 11.18 -3.98 7.19
N VAL A 99 10.14 -3.65 6.43
CA VAL A 99 8.80 -3.46 7.01
C VAL A 99 8.18 -4.78 7.45
N GLY A 100 8.60 -5.89 6.84
CA GLY A 100 8.14 -7.23 7.20
C GLY A 100 8.42 -7.57 8.66
N ARG A 101 9.40 -6.93 9.28
CA ARG A 101 9.70 -7.11 10.70
C ARG A 101 8.52 -6.68 11.60
N PHE A 102 7.68 -5.78 11.11
CA PHE A 102 6.54 -5.22 11.84
C PHE A 102 5.21 -5.81 11.38
N GLN A 103 5.20 -6.59 10.32
CA GLN A 103 4.01 -7.14 9.67
C GLN A 103 3.86 -8.62 10.00
N LYS A 104 2.61 -9.10 10.04
CA LYS A 104 2.34 -10.54 10.13
C LYS A 104 2.43 -11.13 8.72
N CYS A 105 3.63 -11.55 8.35
CA CYS A 105 3.92 -12.12 7.04
C CYS A 105 5.05 -13.12 7.16
N LYS A 106 5.36 -13.80 6.07
CA LYS A 106 6.50 -14.71 6.00
C LYS A 106 7.75 -13.93 5.59
N GLU A 107 8.90 -14.39 6.06
CA GLU A 107 10.17 -13.79 5.68
C GLU A 107 10.35 -13.88 4.16
N GLY A 108 10.72 -12.74 3.55
CA GLY A 108 10.94 -12.65 2.12
C GLY A 108 9.70 -12.42 1.27
N ASP A 109 8.51 -12.33 1.89
CA ASP A 109 7.28 -12.06 1.14
C ASP A 109 7.36 -10.73 0.39
N THR A 110 6.87 -10.73 -0.84
CA THR A 110 6.67 -9.50 -1.62
C THR A 110 5.41 -8.79 -1.12
N SER A 111 5.22 -7.54 -1.55
CA SER A 111 4.01 -6.79 -1.21
C SER A 111 2.75 -7.56 -1.60
N ASP A 112 2.71 -8.10 -2.81
CA ASP A 112 1.54 -8.83 -3.28
C ASP A 112 1.26 -10.11 -2.48
N GLU A 113 2.29 -10.71 -1.91
CA GLU A 113 2.14 -11.90 -1.05
C GLU A 113 1.66 -11.55 0.36
N LYS A 114 2.00 -10.36 0.84
CA LYS A 114 1.65 -9.91 2.20
C LYS A 114 0.23 -9.42 2.32
N TRP A 115 -0.21 -8.63 1.33
CA TRP A 115 -1.48 -7.92 1.38
C TRP A 115 -2.60 -8.79 0.82
N GLN A 116 -3.75 -8.76 1.48
CA GLN A 116 -4.92 -9.53 1.08
C GLN A 116 -5.91 -8.60 0.38
N MET A 117 -6.24 -8.93 -0.87
CA MET A 117 -7.17 -8.11 -1.66
C MET A 117 -8.57 -8.19 -1.08
N MET A 118 -9.21 -7.05 -0.94
CA MET A 118 -10.60 -6.94 -0.48
C MET A 118 -11.53 -6.75 -1.66
N GLU A 119 -12.72 -7.33 -1.56
CA GLU A 119 -13.75 -7.21 -2.60
C GLU A 119 -14.66 -6.03 -2.29
N ARG A 120 -14.94 -5.21 -3.31
CA ARG A 120 -15.95 -4.16 -3.17
C ARG A 120 -17.32 -4.79 -3.38
N PHE A 121 -18.15 -4.80 -2.33
CA PHE A 121 -19.47 -5.43 -2.42
C PHE A 121 -20.61 -4.42 -2.55
N PHE A 122 -20.33 -3.14 -2.46
CA PHE A 122 -21.32 -2.08 -2.59
C PHE A 122 -20.70 -0.86 -3.27
N TYR A 123 -21.43 -0.27 -4.18
CA TYR A 123 -21.04 0.94 -4.89
C TYR A 123 -22.24 1.85 -5.02
N LEU A 124 -22.26 2.97 -4.28
CA LEU A 124 -23.43 3.86 -4.20
C LEU A 124 -23.82 4.47 -5.54
N CYS A 125 -22.83 4.92 -6.32
CA CYS A 125 -23.04 5.62 -7.58
C CYS A 125 -22.93 4.68 -8.79
N GLU A 126 -23.44 3.47 -8.65
CA GLU A 126 -23.47 2.50 -9.74
C GLU A 126 -24.52 2.92 -10.78
N ASP A 127 -24.12 3.04 -12.03
CA ASP A 127 -25.01 3.39 -13.16
C ASP A 127 -25.41 2.17 -13.97
#